data_27a2e53f433c8be23c5e5695ec0f25f1
#
_entry.id   27a2e53f433c8be23c5e5695ec0f25f1
#
_cell.length_a   1.000
_cell.length_b   1.000
_cell.length_c   1.000
_cell.angle_alpha   90.00
_cell.angle_beta   90.00
_cell.angle_gamma   90.00
#
_symmetry.space_group_name_H-M   'P 1'
#
loop_
_entity.id
_entity.type
_entity.pdbx_description
1 polymer ?
#
loop_
_entity_poly.entity_id
_entity_poly.type
_entity_poly.pdbx_seq_one_letter_code
_entity_poly.pdbx_strand_id
1 'polypeptide(L)'
;MNAARYEDGKVQIHDLPVPEPQPDEALVHISAAGVCHSDLHLAKGDWTAVGAVSLIGHEAIGVVESVGAEAARFVGVGDRVILGLGSAGGTHWCGACEYCLGGSPRHCANARPILGTFAEYFPIWAPSLVNLPEEVDDLEAPLACGGLTAYGAVKKLTKHGVVPGRRVAVIGAAGGLGHYAVQMASAFGYEVIGVDMGADRLDFARSMGAADAVEAADAVGALTADGGLDAALVFTPKIAGFELGLNVLRPGGLFVGVGLPPTSDGPIKLDPFTLLYKDPTVVYSAVGTVQDMRELVNLVAAGRVKTHVSRTGKLSELGAIFDELGAGAYLGRAVVDDLAN
;
A
#
# COMPACT_ATOMS: atom_id res chain seq x y z
N MET A 1 -22.84 -15.93 3.30
CA MET A 1 -21.40 -15.72 3.30
C MET A 1 -20.96 -14.97 4.55
N ASN A 2 -19.82 -15.34 5.11
CA ASN A 2 -19.23 -14.57 6.19
C ASN A 2 -18.62 -13.27 5.68
N ALA A 3 -18.80 -12.18 6.42
CA ALA A 3 -18.20 -10.88 6.14
C ALA A 3 -17.92 -10.12 7.44
N ALA A 4 -16.75 -9.52 7.56
CA ALA A 4 -16.37 -8.72 8.71
C ALA A 4 -16.81 -7.26 8.55
N ARG A 5 -17.26 -6.68 9.67
CA ARG A 5 -17.53 -5.25 9.82
C ARG A 5 -16.90 -4.73 11.10
N TYR A 6 -16.61 -3.45 11.14
CA TYR A 6 -16.17 -2.77 12.35
C TYR A 6 -17.33 -1.97 12.92
N GLU A 7 -17.87 -2.44 14.04
CA GLU A 7 -19.06 -1.89 14.69
C GLU A 7 -18.84 -1.89 16.20
N ASP A 8 -19.32 -0.86 16.88
CA ASP A 8 -19.20 -0.72 18.35
C ASP A 8 -17.76 -0.89 18.88
N GLY A 9 -16.77 -0.39 18.11
CA GLY A 9 -15.36 -0.42 18.49
C GLY A 9 -14.66 -1.78 18.32
N LYS A 10 -15.25 -2.73 17.61
CA LYS A 10 -14.69 -4.07 17.39
C LYS A 10 -15.07 -4.67 16.05
N VAL A 11 -14.32 -5.68 15.63
CA VAL A 11 -14.66 -6.51 14.46
C VAL A 11 -15.81 -7.45 14.83
N GLN A 12 -16.84 -7.49 13.99
CA GLN A 12 -17.99 -8.39 14.09
C GLN A 12 -18.13 -9.15 12.77
N ILE A 13 -18.42 -10.45 12.84
CA ILE A 13 -18.68 -11.30 11.68
C ILE A 13 -20.17 -11.42 11.48
N HIS A 14 -20.62 -11.17 10.25
CA HIS A 14 -22.02 -11.25 9.84
C HIS A 14 -22.20 -12.35 8.80
N ASP A 15 -23.30 -13.09 8.89
CA ASP A 15 -23.77 -13.95 7.81
C ASP A 15 -24.67 -13.13 6.88
N LEU A 16 -24.19 -12.87 5.66
CA LEU A 16 -24.85 -12.04 4.66
C LEU A 16 -25.20 -12.90 3.42
N PRO A 17 -26.21 -12.51 2.63
CA PRO A 17 -26.42 -13.12 1.32
C PRO A 17 -25.20 -12.88 0.43
N VAL A 18 -24.88 -13.86 -0.43
CA VAL A 18 -23.86 -13.67 -1.48
C VAL A 18 -24.38 -12.61 -2.48
N PRO A 19 -23.61 -11.55 -2.76
CA PRO A 19 -24.07 -10.50 -3.66
C PRO A 19 -24.09 -10.98 -5.12
N GLU A 20 -24.99 -10.43 -5.92
CA GLU A 20 -24.98 -10.61 -7.37
C GLU A 20 -24.18 -9.48 -8.03
N PRO A 21 -23.26 -9.79 -8.98
CA PRO A 21 -22.48 -8.76 -9.67
C PRO A 21 -23.37 -7.96 -10.62
N GLN A 22 -23.10 -6.64 -10.71
CA GLN A 22 -23.71 -5.77 -11.72
C GLN A 22 -23.20 -6.15 -13.12
N PRO A 23 -23.79 -5.66 -14.23
CA PRO A 23 -23.38 -6.03 -15.58
C PRO A 23 -21.89 -5.84 -15.88
N ASP A 24 -21.25 -4.83 -15.30
CA ASP A 24 -19.83 -4.47 -15.47
C ASP A 24 -18.92 -5.01 -14.34
N GLU A 25 -19.49 -5.80 -13.41
CA GLU A 25 -18.77 -6.37 -12.27
C GLU A 25 -18.52 -7.87 -12.43
N ALA A 26 -17.49 -8.35 -11.75
CA ALA A 26 -17.26 -9.74 -11.47
C ALA A 26 -17.47 -10.00 -9.97
N LEU A 27 -18.03 -11.14 -9.62
CA LEU A 27 -18.04 -11.65 -8.24
C LEU A 27 -16.77 -12.48 -8.05
N VAL A 28 -15.97 -12.11 -7.07
CA VAL A 28 -14.73 -12.82 -6.74
C VAL A 28 -14.92 -13.56 -5.42
N HIS A 29 -14.67 -14.87 -5.42
CA HIS A 29 -14.50 -15.67 -4.21
C HIS A 29 -13.09 -15.38 -3.66
N ILE A 30 -13.02 -14.74 -2.50
CA ILE A 30 -11.75 -14.29 -1.92
C ILE A 30 -11.00 -15.48 -1.32
N SER A 31 -9.77 -15.70 -1.78
CA SER A 31 -8.86 -16.71 -1.24
C SER A 31 -8.03 -16.19 -0.08
N ALA A 32 -7.61 -14.92 -0.15
CA ALA A 32 -6.85 -14.25 0.89
C ALA A 32 -7.08 -12.73 0.89
N ALA A 33 -7.06 -12.13 2.07
CA ALA A 33 -7.21 -10.68 2.26
C ALA A 33 -6.06 -10.12 3.12
N GLY A 34 -5.39 -9.09 2.62
CA GLY A 34 -4.33 -8.39 3.34
C GLY A 34 -4.88 -7.49 4.45
N VAL A 35 -4.14 -7.39 5.55
CA VAL A 35 -4.49 -6.51 6.67
C VAL A 35 -3.63 -5.25 6.63
N CYS A 36 -4.26 -4.09 6.55
CA CYS A 36 -3.61 -2.80 6.38
C CYS A 36 -3.93 -1.83 7.52
N HIS A 37 -2.98 -0.97 7.88
CA HIS A 37 -3.23 0.13 8.83
C HIS A 37 -4.36 1.07 8.37
N SER A 38 -4.59 1.18 7.06
CA SER A 38 -5.70 2.00 6.54
C SER A 38 -7.06 1.48 6.98
N ASP A 39 -7.24 0.15 7.12
CA ASP A 39 -8.48 -0.44 7.63
C ASP A 39 -8.72 -0.01 9.07
N LEU A 40 -7.67 -0.02 9.89
CA LEU A 40 -7.74 0.40 11.30
C LEU A 40 -8.01 1.91 11.44
N HIS A 41 -7.36 2.75 10.64
CA HIS A 41 -7.60 4.19 10.62
C HIS A 41 -9.01 4.54 10.16
N LEU A 42 -9.52 3.87 9.12
CA LEU A 42 -10.88 4.03 8.62
C LEU A 42 -11.91 3.56 9.66
N ALA A 43 -11.68 2.41 10.28
CA ALA A 43 -12.53 1.86 11.33
C ALA A 43 -12.65 2.81 12.54
N LYS A 44 -11.53 3.40 12.97
CA LYS A 44 -11.46 4.34 14.10
C LYS A 44 -11.86 5.78 13.75
N GLY A 45 -12.00 6.12 12.46
CA GLY A 45 -12.29 7.50 12.02
C GLY A 45 -11.13 8.48 12.23
N ASP A 46 -9.88 8.00 12.21
CA ASP A 46 -8.68 8.80 12.44
C ASP A 46 -8.48 9.88 11.35
N TRP A 47 -9.09 9.70 10.17
CA TRP A 47 -9.09 10.67 9.09
C TRP A 47 -10.44 11.38 8.99
N THR A 48 -10.54 12.56 9.58
CA THR A 48 -11.82 13.31 9.71
C THR A 48 -12.47 13.65 8.38
N ALA A 49 -11.70 13.77 7.30
CA ALA A 49 -12.23 14.01 5.95
C ALA A 49 -13.04 12.82 5.38
N VAL A 50 -12.78 11.60 5.87
CA VAL A 50 -13.49 10.39 5.44
C VAL A 50 -14.54 9.97 6.48
N GLY A 51 -14.23 10.16 7.77
CA GLY A 51 -15.01 9.65 8.89
C GLY A 51 -14.77 8.16 9.14
N ALA A 52 -15.47 7.63 10.15
CA ALA A 52 -15.43 6.20 10.45
C ALA A 52 -16.32 5.40 9.48
N VAL A 53 -15.83 4.22 9.07
CA VAL A 53 -16.57 3.31 8.20
C VAL A 53 -16.66 1.93 8.83
N SER A 54 -17.79 1.24 8.62
CA SER A 54 -17.98 -0.12 9.11
C SER A 54 -17.45 -1.19 8.17
N LEU A 55 -17.46 -0.93 6.84
CA LEU A 55 -16.89 -1.85 5.86
C LEU A 55 -15.36 -1.75 5.88
N ILE A 56 -14.69 -2.86 6.15
CA ILE A 56 -13.24 -2.96 6.28
C ILE A 56 -12.67 -3.99 5.30
N GLY A 57 -11.39 -3.81 4.96
CA GLY A 57 -10.70 -4.63 3.95
C GLY A 57 -10.72 -3.98 2.56
N HIS A 58 -9.54 -3.94 1.93
CA HIS A 58 -9.35 -3.36 0.59
C HIS A 58 -8.19 -4.01 -0.18
N GLU A 59 -7.66 -5.10 0.34
CA GLU A 59 -6.58 -5.87 -0.28
C GLU A 59 -7.05 -7.32 -0.41
N ALA A 60 -7.11 -7.86 -1.63
CA ALA A 60 -7.52 -9.26 -1.79
C ALA A 60 -6.97 -9.90 -3.07
N ILE A 61 -6.84 -11.21 -3.00
CA ILE A 61 -6.70 -12.14 -4.12
C ILE A 61 -7.85 -13.14 -4.04
N GLY A 62 -8.33 -13.60 -5.19
CA GLY A 62 -9.36 -14.63 -5.24
C GLY A 62 -9.58 -15.18 -6.64
N VAL A 63 -10.63 -15.96 -6.78
CA VAL A 63 -11.04 -16.60 -8.02
C VAL A 63 -12.38 -16.03 -8.48
N VAL A 64 -12.49 -15.70 -9.75
CA VAL A 64 -13.74 -15.20 -10.34
C VAL A 64 -14.80 -16.31 -10.32
N GLU A 65 -15.87 -16.10 -9.54
CA GLU A 65 -17.00 -17.03 -9.39
C GLU A 65 -18.06 -16.83 -10.47
N SER A 66 -18.39 -15.56 -10.76
CA SER A 66 -19.34 -15.20 -11.81
C SER A 66 -19.03 -13.82 -12.37
N VAL A 67 -19.55 -13.54 -13.58
CA VAL A 67 -19.31 -12.29 -14.30
C VAL A 67 -20.60 -11.70 -14.82
N GLY A 68 -20.76 -10.39 -14.70
CA GLY A 68 -21.82 -9.64 -15.37
C GLY A 68 -21.61 -9.65 -16.91
N ALA A 69 -22.66 -9.39 -17.66
CA ALA A 69 -22.65 -9.52 -19.12
C ALA A 69 -21.58 -8.64 -19.81
N GLU A 70 -21.25 -7.47 -19.25
CA GLU A 70 -20.25 -6.55 -19.77
C GLU A 70 -18.85 -6.84 -19.23
N ALA A 71 -18.75 -7.52 -18.07
CA ALA A 71 -17.51 -7.87 -17.42
C ALA A 71 -16.74 -9.00 -18.12
N ALA A 72 -17.46 -9.90 -18.83
CA ALA A 72 -16.90 -11.08 -19.48
C ALA A 72 -15.80 -10.78 -20.54
N ARG A 73 -15.67 -9.55 -20.99
CA ARG A 73 -14.58 -9.11 -21.88
C ARG A 73 -13.26 -8.82 -21.16
N PHE A 74 -13.26 -8.77 -19.83
CA PHE A 74 -12.08 -8.44 -19.02
C PHE A 74 -11.55 -9.64 -18.25
N VAL A 75 -12.45 -10.46 -17.71
CA VAL A 75 -12.14 -11.65 -16.91
C VAL A 75 -13.15 -12.75 -17.17
N GLY A 76 -12.73 -14.00 -16.96
CA GLY A 76 -13.55 -15.21 -17.07
C GLY A 76 -13.76 -15.90 -15.73
N VAL A 77 -14.81 -16.70 -15.61
CA VAL A 77 -15.02 -17.59 -14.46
C VAL A 77 -13.83 -18.55 -14.34
N GLY A 78 -13.29 -18.68 -13.13
CA GLY A 78 -12.10 -19.47 -12.82
C GLY A 78 -10.78 -18.70 -12.91
N ASP A 79 -10.77 -17.46 -13.43
CA ASP A 79 -9.55 -16.64 -13.42
C ASP A 79 -9.13 -16.31 -11.98
N ARG A 80 -7.84 -16.51 -11.67
CA ARG A 80 -7.23 -15.98 -10.44
C ARG A 80 -6.88 -14.51 -10.62
N VAL A 81 -7.33 -13.69 -9.71
CA VAL A 81 -7.21 -12.22 -9.83
C VAL A 81 -6.76 -11.55 -8.54
N ILE A 82 -6.03 -10.45 -8.70
CA ILE A 82 -5.80 -9.49 -7.63
C ILE A 82 -6.61 -8.23 -7.90
N LEU A 83 -7.11 -7.62 -6.85
CA LEU A 83 -7.83 -6.36 -6.92
C LEU A 83 -6.84 -5.23 -7.22
N GLY A 84 -7.13 -4.43 -8.25
CA GLY A 84 -6.33 -3.26 -8.60
C GLY A 84 -6.92 -1.98 -8.03
N LEU A 85 -6.19 -1.24 -7.19
CA LEU A 85 -6.57 0.09 -6.72
C LEU A 85 -6.17 1.16 -7.76
N GLY A 86 -6.99 1.36 -8.79
CA GLY A 86 -6.67 2.26 -9.91
C GLY A 86 -6.79 3.75 -9.62
N SER A 87 -7.56 4.16 -8.63
CA SER A 87 -7.74 5.55 -8.21
C SER A 87 -7.53 5.71 -6.71
N ALA A 88 -7.33 6.93 -6.22
CA ALA A 88 -7.07 7.20 -4.81
C ALA A 88 -8.19 6.65 -3.92
N GLY A 89 -7.96 5.51 -3.29
CA GLY A 89 -8.93 4.82 -2.44
C GLY A 89 -10.07 4.13 -3.18
N GLY A 90 -9.98 3.90 -4.51
CA GLY A 90 -11.05 3.25 -5.26
C GLY A 90 -10.57 2.37 -6.40
N THR A 91 -11.41 1.42 -6.78
CA THR A 91 -11.17 0.49 -7.90
C THR A 91 -11.86 0.90 -9.19
N HIS A 92 -12.76 1.89 -9.13
CA HIS A 92 -13.53 2.35 -10.26
C HIS A 92 -13.06 3.74 -10.72
N TRP A 93 -12.93 3.93 -12.02
CA TRP A 93 -12.76 5.23 -12.67
C TRP A 93 -13.69 5.33 -13.88
N CYS A 94 -14.28 6.49 -14.12
CA CYS A 94 -15.36 6.61 -15.11
C CYS A 94 -14.89 6.62 -16.58
N GLY A 95 -13.60 6.79 -16.85
CA GLY A 95 -13.04 6.87 -18.21
C GLY A 95 -13.41 8.13 -19.01
N ALA A 96 -14.28 9.01 -18.49
CA ALA A 96 -14.87 10.12 -19.25
C ALA A 96 -14.62 11.53 -18.68
N CYS A 97 -14.24 11.65 -17.39
CA CYS A 97 -13.92 12.95 -16.81
C CYS A 97 -12.54 13.46 -17.29
N GLU A 98 -12.28 14.75 -17.09
CA GLU A 98 -11.02 15.39 -17.49
C GLU A 98 -9.77 14.66 -16.96
N TYR A 99 -9.80 14.17 -15.73
CA TYR A 99 -8.70 13.44 -15.12
C TYR A 99 -8.45 12.08 -15.79
N CYS A 100 -9.53 11.35 -16.10
CA CYS A 100 -9.41 10.08 -16.79
C CYS A 100 -8.90 10.26 -18.22
N LEU A 101 -9.46 11.21 -18.96
CA LEU A 101 -9.04 11.54 -20.33
C LEU A 101 -7.62 12.12 -20.37
N GLY A 102 -7.20 12.83 -19.33
CA GLY A 102 -5.84 13.35 -19.15
C GLY A 102 -4.82 12.32 -18.65
N GLY A 103 -5.17 11.02 -18.57
CA GLY A 103 -4.26 9.95 -18.14
C GLY A 103 -3.97 9.92 -16.63
N SER A 104 -4.83 10.55 -15.82
CA SER A 104 -4.71 10.59 -14.36
C SER A 104 -5.94 10.01 -13.67
N PRO A 105 -6.33 8.74 -13.93
CA PRO A 105 -7.57 8.14 -13.40
C PRO A 105 -7.63 8.08 -11.87
N ARG A 106 -6.49 8.15 -11.20
CA ARG A 106 -6.43 8.24 -9.73
C ARG A 106 -7.14 9.48 -9.16
N HIS A 107 -7.34 10.51 -9.97
CA HIS A 107 -8.06 11.74 -9.60
C HIS A 107 -9.49 11.75 -10.11
N CYS A 108 -10.00 10.61 -10.57
CA CYS A 108 -11.34 10.51 -11.12
C CYS A 108 -12.39 11.09 -10.16
N ALA A 109 -13.19 12.04 -10.66
CA ALA A 109 -14.25 12.68 -9.87
C ALA A 109 -15.38 11.69 -9.47
N ASN A 110 -15.49 10.56 -10.17
CA ASN A 110 -16.50 9.51 -9.96
C ASN A 110 -15.88 8.21 -9.41
N ALA A 111 -14.71 8.29 -8.78
CA ALA A 111 -14.08 7.12 -8.17
C ALA A 111 -14.97 6.52 -7.07
N ARG A 112 -15.01 5.20 -6.99
CA ARG A 112 -15.69 4.46 -5.91
C ARG A 112 -14.65 3.75 -5.05
N PRO A 113 -14.75 3.84 -3.71
CA PRO A 113 -13.84 3.13 -2.82
C PRO A 113 -14.05 1.62 -2.92
N ILE A 114 -12.99 0.85 -2.73
CA ILE A 114 -13.07 -0.57 -2.43
C ILE A 114 -13.02 -0.71 -0.91
N LEU A 115 -14.07 -1.25 -0.33
CA LEU A 115 -14.17 -1.55 1.10
C LEU A 115 -15.06 -2.78 1.28
N GLY A 116 -14.62 -3.72 2.12
CA GLY A 116 -15.39 -4.92 2.44
C GLY A 116 -14.76 -6.23 1.96
N THR A 117 -13.44 -6.26 1.65
CA THR A 117 -12.78 -7.48 1.18
C THR A 117 -12.50 -8.52 2.28
N PHE A 118 -12.72 -8.21 3.56
CA PHE A 118 -12.78 -9.24 4.60
C PHE A 118 -14.14 -9.96 4.57
N ALA A 119 -14.38 -10.66 3.48
CA ALA A 119 -15.60 -11.42 3.20
C ALA A 119 -15.27 -12.60 2.27
N GLU A 120 -16.11 -13.65 2.27
CA GLU A 120 -15.93 -14.79 1.36
C GLU A 120 -16.08 -14.40 -0.11
N TYR A 121 -16.97 -13.43 -0.42
CA TYR A 121 -17.24 -12.98 -1.79
C TYR A 121 -17.27 -11.46 -1.86
N PHE A 122 -16.74 -10.91 -2.94
CA PHE A 122 -16.72 -9.48 -3.19
C PHE A 122 -17.03 -9.14 -4.65
N PRO A 123 -18.10 -8.34 -4.92
CA PRO A 123 -18.40 -7.85 -6.26
C PRO A 123 -17.49 -6.67 -6.58
N ILE A 124 -16.86 -6.67 -7.74
CA ILE A 124 -15.90 -5.65 -8.14
C ILE A 124 -15.99 -5.31 -9.61
N TRP A 125 -15.78 -4.05 -9.93
CA TRP A 125 -15.70 -3.58 -11.31
C TRP A 125 -14.56 -4.27 -12.07
N ALA A 126 -14.94 -5.07 -13.10
CA ALA A 126 -14.04 -6.01 -13.75
C ALA A 126 -12.79 -5.39 -14.40
N PRO A 127 -12.84 -4.16 -15.00
CA PRO A 127 -11.63 -3.52 -15.55
C PRO A 127 -10.52 -3.22 -14.54
N SER A 128 -10.81 -3.24 -13.22
CA SER A 128 -9.81 -3.04 -12.18
C SER A 128 -9.05 -4.31 -11.81
N LEU A 129 -9.53 -5.47 -12.22
CA LEU A 129 -8.91 -6.76 -11.92
C LEU A 129 -7.65 -6.99 -12.76
N VAL A 130 -6.68 -7.64 -12.14
CA VAL A 130 -5.45 -8.10 -12.83
C VAL A 130 -5.31 -9.60 -12.61
N ASN A 131 -5.22 -10.35 -13.71
CA ASN A 131 -5.03 -11.79 -13.68
C ASN A 131 -3.66 -12.12 -13.07
N LEU A 132 -3.63 -13.16 -12.26
CA LEU A 132 -2.45 -13.65 -11.58
C LEU A 132 -1.91 -14.92 -12.27
N PRO A 133 -0.61 -14.97 -12.57
CA PRO A 133 0.05 -16.22 -12.98
C PRO A 133 0.19 -17.17 -11.78
N GLU A 134 0.47 -18.45 -12.06
CA GLU A 134 0.56 -19.51 -11.05
C GLU A 134 1.69 -19.25 -10.02
N GLU A 135 2.73 -18.54 -10.41
CA GLU A 135 3.89 -18.21 -9.59
C GLU A 135 3.58 -17.22 -8.45
N VAL A 136 2.43 -16.53 -8.52
CA VAL A 136 2.00 -15.58 -7.49
C VAL A 136 1.08 -16.29 -6.49
N ASP A 137 1.52 -16.40 -5.25
CA ASP A 137 0.79 -17.01 -4.14
C ASP A 137 -0.37 -16.14 -3.66
N ASP A 138 -1.40 -16.72 -3.06
CA ASP A 138 -2.54 -15.95 -2.51
C ASP A 138 -2.14 -15.09 -1.31
N LEU A 139 -1.06 -15.46 -0.58
CA LEU A 139 -0.48 -14.64 0.48
C LEU A 139 0.12 -13.30 -0.03
N GLU A 140 0.20 -13.12 -1.33
CA GLU A 140 0.56 -11.85 -1.97
C GLU A 140 -0.63 -10.84 -2.03
N ALA A 141 -1.78 -11.15 -1.44
CA ALA A 141 -2.94 -10.25 -1.36
C ALA A 141 -2.61 -8.80 -0.90
N PRO A 142 -1.66 -8.55 0.03
CA PRO A 142 -1.24 -7.21 0.38
C PRO A 142 -0.62 -6.37 -0.74
N LEU A 143 -0.26 -6.96 -1.88
CA LEU A 143 0.17 -6.23 -3.08
C LEU A 143 -0.92 -5.29 -3.59
N ALA A 144 -2.19 -5.62 -3.37
CA ALA A 144 -3.35 -4.85 -3.84
C ALA A 144 -3.35 -3.38 -3.38
N CYS A 145 -2.78 -3.11 -2.19
CA CYS A 145 -2.60 -1.75 -1.66
C CYS A 145 -1.14 -1.48 -1.29
N GLY A 146 -0.61 -2.23 -0.30
CA GLY A 146 0.73 -1.97 0.24
C GLY A 146 1.83 -2.07 -0.80
N GLY A 147 1.85 -3.15 -1.58
CA GLY A 147 2.81 -3.35 -2.67
C GLY A 147 2.64 -2.32 -3.78
N LEU A 148 1.41 -2.09 -4.26
CA LEU A 148 1.12 -1.13 -5.32
C LEU A 148 1.46 0.31 -4.91
N THR A 149 1.19 0.68 -3.66
CA THR A 149 1.54 2.00 -3.11
C THR A 149 3.05 2.20 -3.07
N ALA A 150 3.80 1.20 -2.61
CA ALA A 150 5.26 1.23 -2.61
C ALA A 150 5.83 1.32 -4.04
N TYR A 151 5.26 0.54 -4.98
CA TYR A 151 5.64 0.57 -6.39
C TYR A 151 5.45 1.95 -7.01
N GLY A 152 4.26 2.54 -6.83
CA GLY A 152 3.96 3.89 -7.29
C GLY A 152 4.89 4.96 -6.73
N ALA A 153 5.31 4.81 -5.46
CA ALA A 153 6.26 5.72 -4.82
C ALA A 153 7.68 5.56 -5.40
N VAL A 154 8.16 4.33 -5.56
CA VAL A 154 9.49 4.06 -6.14
C VAL A 154 9.59 4.53 -7.59
N LYS A 155 8.54 4.36 -8.40
CA LYS A 155 8.49 4.91 -9.77
C LYS A 155 8.66 6.43 -9.83
N LYS A 156 8.31 7.16 -8.78
CA LYS A 156 8.53 8.62 -8.72
C LYS A 156 10.01 9.00 -8.70
N LEU A 157 10.90 8.13 -8.23
CA LEU A 157 12.33 8.38 -8.25
C LEU A 157 12.80 8.70 -9.69
N THR A 158 12.59 7.78 -10.60
CA THR A 158 12.95 7.97 -12.02
C THR A 158 12.17 9.10 -12.66
N LYS A 159 10.86 9.20 -12.37
CA LYS A 159 10.00 10.27 -12.91
C LYS A 159 10.48 11.67 -12.56
N HIS A 160 11.13 11.84 -11.41
CA HIS A 160 11.69 13.12 -10.94
C HIS A 160 13.22 13.18 -11.05
N GLY A 161 13.82 12.38 -11.94
CA GLY A 161 15.23 12.49 -12.31
C GLY A 161 16.23 11.86 -11.35
N VAL A 162 15.78 11.09 -10.37
CA VAL A 162 16.68 10.27 -9.53
C VAL A 162 17.02 9.00 -10.30
N VAL A 163 18.25 8.87 -10.75
CA VAL A 163 18.72 7.75 -11.57
C VAL A 163 19.25 6.58 -10.71
N PRO A 164 19.28 5.34 -11.22
CA PRO A 164 19.94 4.21 -10.54
C PRO A 164 21.37 4.54 -10.10
N GLY A 165 21.83 3.92 -9.01
CA GLY A 165 23.10 4.23 -8.35
C GLY A 165 23.05 5.40 -7.35
N ARG A 166 21.91 6.13 -7.26
CA ARG A 166 21.72 7.20 -6.28
C ARG A 166 21.29 6.65 -4.93
N ARG A 167 21.61 7.41 -3.86
CA ARG A 167 21.33 7.06 -2.45
C ARG A 167 19.91 7.51 -2.07
N VAL A 168 19.10 6.55 -1.60
CA VAL A 168 17.68 6.76 -1.30
C VAL A 168 17.36 6.25 0.10
N ALA A 169 16.79 7.11 0.97
CA ALA A 169 16.24 6.66 2.25
C ALA A 169 14.83 6.06 2.05
N VAL A 170 14.59 4.94 2.73
CA VAL A 170 13.23 4.40 2.96
C VAL A 170 12.94 4.52 4.45
N ILE A 171 12.09 5.46 4.84
CA ILE A 171 11.74 5.76 6.23
C ILE A 171 10.48 4.97 6.62
N GLY A 172 10.59 4.16 7.67
CA GLY A 172 9.64 3.10 8.01
C GLY A 172 9.92 1.82 7.21
N ALA A 173 11.20 1.50 7.00
CA ALA A 173 11.70 0.45 6.10
C ALA A 173 11.21 -0.96 6.46
N ALA A 174 11.02 -1.25 7.75
CA ALA A 174 10.53 -2.54 8.24
C ALA A 174 8.99 -2.66 8.31
N GLY A 175 8.29 -1.60 7.95
CA GLY A 175 6.83 -1.57 7.96
C GLY A 175 6.19 -2.27 6.76
N GLY A 176 4.83 -2.33 6.79
CA GLY A 176 4.03 -3.02 5.79
C GLY A 176 4.15 -2.51 4.35
N LEU A 177 4.57 -1.25 4.14
CA LEU A 177 4.86 -0.67 2.83
C LEU A 177 6.37 -0.58 2.59
N GLY A 178 7.14 -0.23 3.66
CA GLY A 178 8.58 0.01 3.56
C GLY A 178 9.35 -1.19 3.05
N HIS A 179 9.03 -2.41 3.50
CA HIS A 179 9.75 -3.62 3.07
C HIS A 179 9.60 -3.91 1.56
N TYR A 180 8.47 -3.54 0.94
CA TYR A 180 8.33 -3.58 -0.51
C TYR A 180 9.17 -2.51 -1.19
N ALA A 181 9.14 -1.27 -0.65
CA ALA A 181 9.90 -0.17 -1.22
C ALA A 181 11.42 -0.43 -1.19
N VAL A 182 11.93 -1.03 -0.12
CA VAL A 182 13.34 -1.48 -0.02
C VAL A 182 13.66 -2.47 -1.14
N GLN A 183 12.87 -3.54 -1.31
CA GLN A 183 13.08 -4.54 -2.34
C GLN A 183 13.04 -3.93 -3.75
N MET A 184 12.00 -3.12 -4.04
CA MET A 184 11.79 -2.53 -5.36
C MET A 184 12.87 -1.50 -5.70
N ALA A 185 13.21 -0.60 -4.78
CA ALA A 185 14.24 0.40 -5.01
C ALA A 185 15.61 -0.26 -5.21
N SER A 186 15.95 -1.29 -4.42
CA SER A 186 17.15 -2.09 -4.62
C SER A 186 17.15 -2.81 -5.97
N ALA A 187 16.03 -3.46 -6.35
CA ALA A 187 15.91 -4.14 -7.64
C ALA A 187 16.02 -3.17 -8.84
N PHE A 188 15.66 -1.90 -8.64
CA PHE A 188 15.81 -0.84 -9.66
C PHE A 188 17.20 -0.19 -9.65
N GLY A 189 18.12 -0.69 -8.82
CA GLY A 189 19.53 -0.28 -8.80
C GLY A 189 19.83 0.95 -7.97
N TYR A 190 18.94 1.36 -7.05
CA TYR A 190 19.26 2.42 -6.08
C TYR A 190 20.07 1.88 -4.90
N GLU A 191 20.93 2.70 -4.32
CA GLU A 191 21.55 2.44 -3.03
C GLU A 191 20.57 2.79 -1.92
N VAL A 192 19.90 1.77 -1.38
CA VAL A 192 18.81 1.95 -0.43
C VAL A 192 19.35 1.96 1.00
N ILE A 193 19.01 3.01 1.75
CA ILE A 193 19.27 3.09 3.18
C ILE A 193 17.93 2.98 3.92
N GLY A 194 17.76 1.89 4.67
CA GLY A 194 16.61 1.69 5.53
C GLY A 194 16.69 2.60 6.76
N VAL A 195 15.60 3.27 7.12
CA VAL A 195 15.50 4.02 8.37
C VAL A 195 14.30 3.50 9.16
N ASP A 196 14.56 3.00 10.36
CA ASP A 196 13.52 2.49 11.27
C ASP A 196 14.00 2.60 12.72
N MET A 197 13.29 2.00 13.68
CA MET A 197 13.59 2.03 15.10
C MET A 197 13.84 0.63 15.66
N GLY A 198 14.99 0.43 16.29
CA GLY A 198 15.38 -0.81 16.95
C GLY A 198 16.08 -1.82 16.02
N ALA A 199 17.00 -2.58 16.62
CA ALA A 199 17.91 -3.47 15.90
C ALA A 199 17.20 -4.49 14.99
N ASP A 200 16.14 -5.13 15.49
CA ASP A 200 15.41 -6.17 14.74
C ASP A 200 14.80 -5.60 13.44
N ARG A 201 14.30 -4.35 13.47
CA ARG A 201 13.74 -3.68 12.29
C ARG A 201 14.82 -3.25 11.31
N LEU A 202 15.97 -2.81 11.80
CA LEU A 202 17.12 -2.47 10.97
C LEU A 202 17.68 -3.71 10.26
N ASP A 203 17.83 -4.83 10.98
CA ASP A 203 18.27 -6.08 10.41
C ASP A 203 17.27 -6.65 9.41
N PHE A 204 15.97 -6.50 9.68
CA PHE A 204 14.93 -6.83 8.72
C PHE A 204 15.04 -5.99 7.44
N ALA A 205 15.24 -4.67 7.54
CA ALA A 205 15.43 -3.81 6.37
C ALA A 205 16.65 -4.25 5.52
N ARG A 206 17.76 -4.62 6.16
CA ARG A 206 18.94 -5.19 5.47
C ARG A 206 18.60 -6.51 4.78
N SER A 207 17.86 -7.40 5.45
CA SER A 207 17.43 -8.68 4.86
C SER A 207 16.50 -8.51 3.65
N MET A 208 15.76 -7.36 3.57
CA MET A 208 14.93 -7.01 2.44
C MET A 208 15.72 -6.35 1.28
N GLY A 209 17.03 -6.17 1.43
CA GLY A 209 17.89 -5.65 0.35
C GLY A 209 18.35 -4.21 0.53
N ALA A 210 18.16 -3.59 1.70
CA ALA A 210 18.81 -2.33 1.99
C ALA A 210 20.34 -2.50 2.06
N ALA A 211 21.08 -1.60 1.42
CA ALA A 211 22.54 -1.58 1.46
C ALA A 211 23.07 -1.27 2.87
N ASP A 212 22.30 -0.43 3.59
CA ASP A 212 22.52 -0.14 5.01
C ASP A 212 21.20 0.18 5.70
N ALA A 213 21.20 0.18 7.03
CA ALA A 213 20.03 0.60 7.81
C ALA A 213 20.49 1.37 9.06
N VAL A 214 19.79 2.48 9.35
CA VAL A 214 20.17 3.46 10.35
C VAL A 214 19.01 3.69 11.32
N GLU A 215 19.34 3.81 12.61
CA GLU A 215 18.38 4.18 13.66
C GLU A 215 17.81 5.58 13.38
N ALA A 216 16.49 5.73 13.45
CA ALA A 216 15.81 6.97 13.12
C ALA A 216 16.33 8.19 13.92
N ALA A 217 16.72 7.98 15.19
CA ALA A 217 17.27 9.03 16.04
C ALA A 217 18.63 9.56 15.56
N ASP A 218 19.42 8.71 14.90
CA ASP A 218 20.77 9.03 14.43
C ASP A 218 20.80 9.44 12.95
N ALA A 219 19.69 9.23 12.22
CA ALA A 219 19.65 9.29 10.77
C ALA A 219 20.06 10.67 10.20
N VAL A 220 19.67 11.78 10.81
CA VAL A 220 20.07 13.11 10.31
C VAL A 220 21.58 13.25 10.36
N GLY A 221 22.23 12.96 11.51
CA GLY A 221 23.69 13.06 11.64
C GLY A 221 24.43 12.12 10.69
N ALA A 222 24.02 10.86 10.64
CA ALA A 222 24.66 9.84 9.82
C ALA A 222 24.52 10.09 8.32
N LEU A 223 23.32 10.49 7.87
CA LEU A 223 23.00 10.57 6.43
C LEU A 223 23.34 11.93 5.79
N THR A 224 23.58 12.97 6.60
CA THR A 224 23.98 14.28 6.09
C THR A 224 25.47 14.56 6.19
N ALA A 225 26.25 13.71 6.85
CA ALA A 225 27.70 13.85 6.97
C ALA A 225 28.40 14.02 5.63
N ASP A 226 27.92 13.30 4.60
CA ASP A 226 28.44 13.34 3.22
C ASP A 226 27.54 14.16 2.26
N GLY A 227 26.85 15.19 2.77
CA GLY A 227 26.06 16.11 1.98
C GLY A 227 24.59 15.74 1.78
N GLY A 228 24.12 14.63 2.33
CA GLY A 228 22.72 14.20 2.31
C GLY A 228 22.37 13.23 1.16
N LEU A 229 21.11 12.85 1.09
CA LEU A 229 20.58 11.82 0.18
C LEU A 229 19.89 12.42 -1.04
N ASP A 230 19.90 11.69 -2.16
CA ASP A 230 19.23 12.10 -3.40
C ASP A 230 17.70 12.07 -3.27
N ALA A 231 17.16 11.13 -2.50
CA ALA A 231 15.74 11.05 -2.23
C ALA A 231 15.42 10.44 -0.85
N ALA A 232 14.21 10.75 -0.35
CA ALA A 232 13.63 10.12 0.83
C ALA A 232 12.18 9.71 0.52
N LEU A 233 11.87 8.43 0.71
CA LEU A 233 10.54 7.84 0.61
C LEU A 233 9.99 7.60 2.03
N VAL A 234 8.89 8.24 2.41
CA VAL A 234 8.38 8.23 3.79
C VAL A 234 7.11 7.39 3.89
N PHE A 235 7.23 6.20 4.49
CA PHE A 235 6.15 5.23 4.64
C PHE A 235 5.55 5.16 6.05
N THR A 236 6.16 5.79 7.03
CA THR A 236 5.62 5.88 8.39
C THR A 236 4.46 6.88 8.46
N PRO A 237 3.41 6.62 9.26
CA PRO A 237 2.35 7.60 9.51
C PRO A 237 2.71 8.62 10.61
N LYS A 238 3.97 8.69 11.04
CA LYS A 238 4.40 9.62 12.10
C LYS A 238 4.96 10.91 11.50
N ILE A 239 4.48 12.07 11.97
CA ILE A 239 4.93 13.40 11.51
C ILE A 239 6.46 13.55 11.58
N ALA A 240 7.10 13.04 12.65
CA ALA A 240 8.55 13.06 12.79
C ALA A 240 9.28 12.37 11.62
N GLY A 241 8.69 11.33 11.01
CA GLY A 241 9.26 10.65 9.84
C GLY A 241 9.25 11.55 8.59
N PHE A 242 8.25 12.41 8.43
CA PHE A 242 8.18 13.38 7.33
C PHE A 242 9.23 14.50 7.52
N GLU A 243 9.36 15.00 8.74
CA GLU A 243 10.38 15.99 9.09
C GLU A 243 11.80 15.41 8.90
N LEU A 244 12.01 14.17 9.33
CA LEU A 244 13.25 13.43 9.08
C LEU A 244 13.56 13.30 7.59
N GLY A 245 12.57 12.92 6.78
CA GLY A 245 12.72 12.75 5.34
C GLY A 245 13.19 14.02 4.64
N LEU A 246 12.70 15.19 5.04
CA LEU A 246 13.16 16.48 4.51
C LEU A 246 14.58 16.83 5.01
N ASN A 247 14.90 16.48 6.27
CA ASN A 247 16.17 16.83 6.89
C ASN A 247 17.36 16.03 6.32
N VAL A 248 17.16 14.79 5.89
CA VAL A 248 18.23 13.95 5.33
C VAL A 248 18.55 14.24 3.85
N LEU A 249 17.75 15.05 3.16
CA LEU A 249 17.98 15.37 1.76
C LEU A 249 19.20 16.30 1.56
N ARG A 250 19.93 16.05 0.48
CA ARG A 250 20.86 17.04 -0.08
C ARG A 250 20.09 18.21 -0.73
N PRO A 251 20.76 19.35 -1.03
CA PRO A 251 20.17 20.37 -1.88
C PRO A 251 19.68 19.78 -3.25
N GLY A 252 18.47 20.18 -3.66
CA GLY A 252 17.82 19.66 -4.87
C GLY A 252 17.31 18.21 -4.73
N GLY A 253 17.26 17.64 -3.53
CA GLY A 253 16.80 16.28 -3.31
C GLY A 253 15.29 16.11 -3.47
N LEU A 254 14.85 14.87 -3.63
CA LEU A 254 13.44 14.49 -3.82
C LEU A 254 12.84 13.93 -2.51
N PHE A 255 11.76 14.55 -2.05
CA PHE A 255 10.92 14.02 -0.98
C PHE A 255 9.67 13.36 -1.56
N VAL A 256 9.38 12.13 -1.16
CA VAL A 256 8.15 11.41 -1.53
C VAL A 256 7.39 11.02 -0.26
N GLY A 257 6.32 11.76 0.05
CA GLY A 257 5.40 11.42 1.12
C GLY A 257 4.44 10.30 0.70
N VAL A 258 4.28 9.29 1.53
CA VAL A 258 3.41 8.12 1.28
C VAL A 258 2.54 7.81 2.49
N GLY A 259 3.13 7.73 3.67
CA GLY A 259 2.40 7.52 4.91
C GLY A 259 1.31 8.57 5.12
N LEU A 260 0.25 8.21 5.82
CA LEU A 260 -0.86 9.12 6.09
C LEU A 260 -1.12 9.18 7.60
N PRO A 261 -0.66 10.25 8.27
CA PRO A 261 -0.88 10.44 9.70
C PRO A 261 -2.36 10.59 10.05
N PRO A 262 -2.77 10.21 11.28
CA PRO A 262 -4.07 10.62 11.82
C PRO A 262 -4.24 12.13 11.79
N THR A 263 -5.46 12.62 11.54
CA THR A 263 -5.74 14.06 11.51
C THR A 263 -5.40 14.75 12.85
N SER A 264 -5.50 14.02 13.95
CA SER A 264 -5.14 14.50 15.31
C SER A 264 -3.67 14.84 15.49
N ASP A 265 -2.76 14.25 14.70
CA ASP A 265 -1.31 14.50 14.79
C ASP A 265 -0.92 15.88 14.26
N GLY A 266 -1.85 16.54 13.57
CA GLY A 266 -1.66 17.89 13.02
C GLY A 266 -0.84 17.91 11.72
N PRO A 267 -0.45 19.12 11.27
CA PRO A 267 0.25 19.29 9.99
C PRO A 267 1.76 19.02 10.12
N ILE A 268 2.37 18.64 9.00
CA ILE A 268 3.84 18.63 8.87
C ILE A 268 4.35 20.06 8.92
N LYS A 269 5.37 20.31 9.74
CA LYS A 269 6.01 21.63 9.83
C LYS A 269 7.08 21.75 8.76
N LEU A 270 6.94 22.75 7.92
CA LEU A 270 7.92 23.10 6.89
C LEU A 270 8.57 24.43 7.25
N ASP A 271 9.89 24.42 7.52
CA ASP A 271 10.65 25.65 7.73
C ASP A 271 11.01 26.30 6.40
N PRO A 272 10.50 27.53 6.10
CA PRO A 272 10.76 28.21 4.83
C PRO A 272 12.25 28.44 4.56
N PHE A 273 13.07 28.65 5.59
CA PHE A 273 14.49 28.87 5.42
C PHE A 273 15.20 27.59 4.96
N THR A 274 14.87 26.45 5.59
CA THR A 274 15.36 25.14 5.17
C THR A 274 14.92 24.81 3.75
N LEU A 275 13.67 25.12 3.37
CA LEU A 275 13.17 24.91 2.01
C LEU A 275 13.92 25.79 0.98
N LEU A 276 14.18 27.05 1.32
CA LEU A 276 14.96 27.95 0.45
C LEU A 276 16.38 27.42 0.19
N TYR A 277 17.07 26.95 1.24
CA TYR A 277 18.44 26.46 1.12
C TYR A 277 18.54 25.09 0.46
N LYS A 278 17.62 24.19 0.74
CA LYS A 278 17.64 22.83 0.18
C LYS A 278 16.98 22.74 -1.18
N ASP A 279 16.07 23.64 -1.53
CA ASP A 279 15.29 23.65 -2.77
C ASP A 279 14.76 22.23 -3.13
N PRO A 280 14.08 21.54 -2.20
CA PRO A 280 13.66 20.15 -2.43
C PRO A 280 12.48 20.08 -3.39
N THR A 281 12.44 19.01 -4.19
CA THR A 281 11.19 18.61 -4.86
C THR A 281 10.34 17.83 -3.86
N VAL A 282 9.13 18.30 -3.54
CA VAL A 282 8.20 17.63 -2.62
C VAL A 282 7.02 17.08 -3.41
N VAL A 283 6.82 15.76 -3.34
CA VAL A 283 5.69 15.07 -3.99
C VAL A 283 5.04 14.09 -3.02
N TYR A 284 3.76 13.78 -3.28
CA TYR A 284 3.04 12.72 -2.58
C TYR A 284 2.72 11.57 -3.53
N SER A 285 2.72 10.36 -3.01
CA SER A 285 2.32 9.16 -3.72
C SER A 285 1.15 8.49 -3.02
N ALA A 286 0.13 8.17 -3.78
CA ALA A 286 -1.00 7.39 -3.30
C ALA A 286 -1.25 6.26 -4.31
N VAL A 287 -1.22 5.03 -3.84
CA VAL A 287 -1.48 3.83 -4.61
C VAL A 287 -0.68 3.78 -5.94
N GLY A 288 -1.21 3.14 -6.95
CA GLY A 288 -0.73 3.05 -8.32
C GLY A 288 -1.90 2.89 -9.28
N THR A 289 -1.61 2.67 -10.54
CA THR A 289 -2.59 2.36 -11.58
C THR A 289 -2.74 0.84 -11.74
N VAL A 290 -3.76 0.39 -12.49
CA VAL A 290 -3.88 -1.03 -12.88
C VAL A 290 -2.66 -1.48 -13.72
N GLN A 291 -2.09 -0.57 -14.53
CA GLN A 291 -0.86 -0.88 -15.24
C GLN A 291 0.33 -1.08 -14.30
N ASP A 292 0.44 -0.25 -13.25
CA ASP A 292 1.45 -0.43 -12.20
C ASP A 292 1.27 -1.78 -11.48
N MET A 293 0.03 -2.21 -11.27
CA MET A 293 -0.26 -3.53 -10.68
C MET A 293 0.21 -4.67 -11.59
N ARG A 294 -0.04 -4.60 -12.90
CA ARG A 294 0.46 -5.59 -13.86
C ARG A 294 1.98 -5.69 -13.86
N GLU A 295 2.66 -4.55 -13.82
CA GLU A 295 4.12 -4.49 -13.72
C GLU A 295 4.63 -5.09 -12.41
N LEU A 296 3.95 -4.79 -11.30
CA LEU A 296 4.28 -5.34 -9.96
C LEU A 296 4.07 -6.87 -9.92
N VAL A 297 2.95 -7.37 -10.44
CA VAL A 297 2.67 -8.80 -10.54
C VAL A 297 3.78 -9.52 -11.32
N ASN A 298 4.29 -8.94 -12.40
CA ASN A 298 5.42 -9.49 -13.15
C ASN A 298 6.72 -9.51 -12.34
N LEU A 299 6.97 -8.51 -11.50
CA LEU A 299 8.14 -8.50 -10.60
C LEU A 299 8.04 -9.59 -9.53
N VAL A 300 6.85 -9.82 -8.99
CA VAL A 300 6.60 -10.88 -8.00
C VAL A 300 6.71 -12.26 -8.65
N ALA A 301 6.10 -12.48 -9.80
CA ALA A 301 6.23 -13.73 -10.56
C ALA A 301 7.68 -14.06 -10.94
N ALA A 302 8.51 -13.02 -11.18
CA ALA A 302 9.94 -13.17 -11.43
C ALA A 302 10.77 -13.33 -10.14
N GLY A 303 10.16 -13.38 -8.96
CA GLY A 303 10.85 -13.53 -7.66
C GLY A 303 11.70 -12.32 -7.25
N ARG A 304 11.44 -11.13 -7.85
CA ARG A 304 12.18 -9.90 -7.56
C ARG A 304 11.65 -9.14 -6.35
N VAL A 305 10.37 -9.34 -6.04
CA VAL A 305 9.66 -8.73 -4.92
C VAL A 305 8.79 -9.81 -4.29
N LYS A 306 8.71 -9.83 -2.97
CA LYS A 306 7.87 -10.77 -2.23
C LYS A 306 7.27 -10.11 -1.00
N THR A 307 6.03 -10.45 -0.69
CA THR A 307 5.41 -10.09 0.60
C THR A 307 6.08 -10.85 1.73
N HIS A 308 6.56 -10.14 2.73
CA HIS A 308 6.95 -10.77 3.99
C HIS A 308 5.71 -10.88 4.89
N VAL A 309 5.11 -12.06 4.93
CA VAL A 309 3.96 -12.36 5.79
C VAL A 309 4.45 -12.93 7.09
N SER A 310 4.24 -12.19 8.19
CA SER A 310 4.62 -12.63 9.55
C SER A 310 3.46 -13.25 10.30
N ARG A 311 2.22 -12.97 9.89
CA ARG A 311 1.00 -13.40 10.56
C ARG A 311 -0.05 -13.81 9.53
N THR A 312 -0.54 -15.03 9.61
CA THR A 312 -1.76 -15.47 8.92
C THR A 312 -2.84 -15.78 9.93
N GLY A 313 -4.10 -15.82 9.51
CA GLY A 313 -5.20 -16.17 10.40
C GLY A 313 -6.54 -16.26 9.71
N LYS A 314 -7.54 -16.64 10.49
CA LYS A 314 -8.93 -16.76 10.06
C LYS A 314 -9.65 -15.42 10.14
N LEU A 315 -10.79 -15.32 9.45
CA LEU A 315 -11.66 -14.14 9.53
C LEU A 315 -12.11 -13.87 10.98
N SER A 316 -12.38 -14.92 11.76
CA SER A 316 -12.73 -14.81 13.19
C SER A 316 -11.61 -14.27 14.07
N GLU A 317 -10.35 -14.30 13.63
CA GLU A 317 -9.19 -13.75 14.34
C GLU A 317 -8.87 -12.30 13.95
N LEU A 318 -9.59 -11.71 12.97
CA LEU A 318 -9.28 -10.38 12.41
C LEU A 318 -9.19 -9.27 13.48
N GLY A 319 -10.04 -9.36 14.52
CA GLY A 319 -9.99 -8.42 15.65
C GLY A 319 -8.65 -8.46 16.39
N ALA A 320 -8.16 -9.67 16.70
CA ALA A 320 -6.85 -9.85 17.34
C ALA A 320 -5.71 -9.39 16.42
N ILE A 321 -5.79 -9.67 15.12
CA ILE A 321 -4.79 -9.22 14.14
C ILE A 321 -4.76 -7.69 14.06
N PHE A 322 -5.90 -7.00 14.17
CA PHE A 322 -5.97 -5.55 14.24
C PHE A 322 -5.31 -4.98 15.49
N ASP A 323 -5.50 -5.66 16.65
CA ASP A 323 -4.84 -5.26 17.91
C ASP A 323 -3.32 -5.43 17.81
N GLU A 324 -2.86 -6.56 17.27
CA GLU A 324 -1.44 -6.85 17.00
C GLU A 324 -0.84 -5.81 16.05
N LEU A 325 -1.55 -5.46 14.96
CA LEU A 325 -1.15 -4.43 14.00
C LEU A 325 -1.01 -3.06 14.68
N GLY A 326 -2.00 -2.65 15.46
CA GLY A 326 -2.00 -1.39 16.20
C GLY A 326 -0.86 -1.27 17.21
N ALA A 327 -0.46 -2.41 17.81
CA ALA A 327 0.68 -2.51 18.72
C ALA A 327 2.04 -2.59 18.00
N GLY A 328 2.07 -2.75 16.66
CA GLY A 328 3.31 -2.95 15.89
C GLY A 328 4.00 -4.28 16.20
N ALA A 329 3.23 -5.31 16.51
CA ALA A 329 3.72 -6.59 17.04
C ALA A 329 4.42 -7.47 16.00
N TYR A 330 4.32 -7.17 14.70
CA TYR A 330 4.98 -7.93 13.63
C TYR A 330 5.65 -7.03 12.58
N LEU A 331 6.59 -7.61 11.83
CA LEU A 331 7.26 -7.00 10.70
C LEU A 331 6.50 -7.33 9.40
N GLY A 332 6.62 -6.49 8.38
CA GLY A 332 5.96 -6.75 7.10
C GLY A 332 4.43 -6.76 7.20
N ARG A 333 3.78 -7.89 6.87
CA ARG A 333 2.32 -7.96 6.66
C ARG A 333 1.65 -9.09 7.47
N ALA A 334 0.34 -8.89 7.66
CA ALA A 334 -0.59 -9.95 8.05
C ALA A 334 -1.59 -10.22 6.93
N VAL A 335 -2.09 -11.45 6.85
CA VAL A 335 -3.06 -11.92 5.85
C VAL A 335 -4.11 -12.79 6.54
N VAL A 336 -5.38 -12.55 6.21
CA VAL A 336 -6.48 -13.49 6.50
C VAL A 336 -6.57 -14.44 5.30
N ASP A 337 -6.27 -15.71 5.53
CA ASP A 337 -6.19 -16.77 4.52
C ASP A 337 -7.28 -17.84 4.67
N ASP A 338 -8.22 -17.64 5.62
CA ASP A 338 -9.43 -18.44 5.81
C ASP A 338 -10.61 -17.48 6.07
N LEU A 339 -11.35 -17.16 5.03
CA LEU A 339 -12.49 -16.22 5.07
C LEU A 339 -13.79 -16.91 5.48
N ALA A 340 -13.83 -18.25 5.48
CA ALA A 340 -15.02 -19.04 5.82
C ALA A 340 -15.15 -19.31 7.34
N ASN A 341 -14.08 -19.11 8.14
CA ASN A 341 -14.02 -19.46 9.56
C ASN A 341 -13.63 -18.32 10.49
#